data_2caff475810d7ac95f3dc00ed49f4dbc
#
_entry.id   2caff475810d7ac95f3dc00ed49f4dbc
#
_cell.length_a   1.000
_cell.length_b   1.000
_cell.length_c   1.000
_cell.angle_alpha   90.00
_cell.angle_beta   90.00
_cell.angle_gamma   90.00
#
_symmetry.space_group_name_H-M   'P 1'
#
loop_
_entity.id
_entity.type
_entity.pdbx_description
1 polymer ?
#
loop_
_entity_poly.entity_id
_entity_poly.type
_entity_poly.pdbx_seq_one_letter_code
_entity_poly.pdbx_strand_id
1 'polypeptide(L)'
;GINCVAAGISNMMNTPIEVLEMSFPVRVEEYSVLTDSGGAGQFRGGCGARRVWRVLGNVTRGAVCCERSKSPPFGLAGGQAGSPMRISLEDPDGGIRHPLSKGAFTVPADGRIVFEVPGSGGYGPASERDPASLADDLKNGYVSEEAARRDYGIKS
;
A
#
# COMPACT_ATOMS: atom_id res chain seq x y z
N GLY A 1 12.92 6.62 2.90
CA GLY A 1 12.21 5.91 3.97
C GLY A 1 12.28 4.40 3.80
N ILE A 2 12.16 3.68 4.90
CA ILE A 2 12.13 2.21 4.89
C ILE A 2 10.71 1.76 4.50
N ASN A 3 10.62 0.80 3.57
CA ASN A 3 9.33 0.32 3.04
C ASN A 3 8.66 -0.67 3.99
N CYS A 4 7.34 -0.66 4.04
CA CYS A 4 6.50 -1.62 4.76
C CYS A 4 6.83 -1.78 6.26
N VAL A 5 7.33 -0.74 6.92
CA VAL A 5 7.72 -0.76 8.33
C VAL A 5 6.70 0.01 9.17
N ALA A 6 6.24 -0.62 10.25
CA ALA A 6 5.54 0.08 11.32
C ALA A 6 6.56 0.69 12.26
N ALA A 7 6.51 2.01 12.44
CA ALA A 7 7.37 2.74 13.37
C ALA A 7 6.62 3.02 14.68
N GLY A 8 7.39 3.21 15.75
CA GLY A 8 6.87 3.57 17.07
C GLY A 8 6.56 2.37 17.96
N ILE A 9 5.60 2.53 18.85
CA ILE A 9 5.29 1.60 19.93
C ILE A 9 4.32 0.47 19.53
N SER A 10 4.02 0.31 18.23
CA SER A 10 2.97 -0.62 17.79
C SER A 10 3.32 -2.09 18.04
N ASN A 11 4.60 -2.45 18.01
CA ASN A 11 5.09 -3.83 18.18
C ASN A 11 4.19 -4.89 17.49
N MET A 12 3.70 -4.54 16.30
CA MET A 12 2.81 -5.41 15.55
C MET A 12 3.60 -6.20 14.52
N MET A 13 3.36 -7.49 14.50
CA MET A 13 3.86 -8.40 13.47
C MET A 13 2.68 -8.89 12.63
N ASN A 14 2.95 -9.15 11.35
CA ASN A 14 1.98 -9.84 10.52
C ASN A 14 1.81 -11.29 10.96
N THR A 15 0.58 -11.78 10.96
CA THR A 15 0.34 -13.22 11.05
C THR A 15 1.03 -13.90 9.87
N PRO A 16 1.83 -14.96 10.08
CA PRO A 16 2.38 -15.76 8.99
C PRO A 16 1.28 -16.22 8.04
N ILE A 17 1.59 -16.23 6.74
CA ILE A 17 0.59 -16.56 5.69
C ILE A 17 -0.01 -17.93 5.92
N GLU A 18 0.81 -18.91 6.27
CA GLU A 18 0.39 -20.29 6.54
C GLU A 18 -0.61 -20.36 7.69
N VAL A 19 -0.37 -19.63 8.76
CA VAL A 19 -1.28 -19.58 9.93
C VAL A 19 -2.59 -18.89 9.55
N LEU A 20 -2.53 -17.83 8.74
CA LEU A 20 -3.72 -17.14 8.25
C LEU A 20 -4.59 -18.08 7.40
N GLU A 21 -3.99 -18.78 6.44
CA GLU A 21 -4.67 -19.70 5.53
C GLU A 21 -5.22 -20.96 6.25
N MET A 22 -4.55 -21.40 7.30
CA MET A 22 -5.06 -22.48 8.14
C MET A 22 -6.24 -22.06 9.03
N SER A 23 -6.29 -20.80 9.44
CA SER A 23 -7.29 -20.29 10.40
C SER A 23 -8.53 -19.73 9.72
N PHE A 24 -8.42 -19.29 8.48
CA PHE A 24 -9.52 -18.65 7.76
C PHE A 24 -9.64 -19.21 6.33
N PRO A 25 -10.85 -19.23 5.76
CA PRO A 25 -11.07 -19.74 4.41
C PRO A 25 -10.61 -18.70 3.35
N VAL A 26 -9.36 -18.32 3.39
CA VAL A 26 -8.74 -17.37 2.47
C VAL A 26 -7.40 -17.91 1.97
N ARG A 27 -6.96 -17.46 0.80
CA ARG A 27 -5.63 -17.66 0.26
C ARG A 27 -4.99 -16.31 -0.02
N VAL A 28 -3.74 -16.14 0.36
CA VAL A 28 -2.94 -14.96 0.03
C VAL A 28 -2.39 -15.14 -1.39
N GLU A 29 -2.91 -14.38 -2.34
CA GLU A 29 -2.46 -14.42 -3.75
C GLU A 29 -1.30 -13.46 -4.01
N GLU A 30 -1.24 -12.36 -3.26
CA GLU A 30 -0.20 -11.34 -3.42
C GLU A 30 0.17 -10.72 -2.06
N TYR A 31 1.46 -10.48 -1.88
CA TYR A 31 2.00 -9.62 -0.85
C TYR A 31 3.25 -8.92 -1.39
N SER A 32 3.09 -7.69 -1.81
CA SER A 32 4.12 -6.93 -2.52
C SER A 32 4.26 -5.52 -1.97
N VAL A 33 5.37 -4.87 -2.33
CA VAL A 33 5.56 -3.43 -2.09
C VAL A 33 4.73 -2.67 -3.13
N LEU A 34 3.98 -1.67 -2.69
CA LEU A 34 3.17 -0.84 -3.57
C LEU A 34 4.05 0.27 -4.17
N THR A 35 4.40 0.11 -5.45
CA THR A 35 5.17 1.11 -6.21
C THR A 35 4.48 2.48 -6.16
N ASP A 36 5.26 3.56 -6.15
CA ASP A 36 4.81 4.96 -6.16
C ASP A 36 3.93 5.38 -4.97
N SER A 37 3.87 4.55 -3.94
CA SER A 37 3.05 4.85 -2.76
C SER A 37 3.75 5.76 -1.75
N GLY A 38 5.08 5.79 -1.72
CA GLY A 38 5.85 6.71 -0.89
C GLY A 38 5.87 8.13 -1.46
N GLY A 39 5.59 9.14 -0.65
CA GLY A 39 5.64 10.54 -1.06
C GLY A 39 7.03 10.96 -1.54
N ALA A 40 7.09 11.70 -2.65
CA ALA A 40 8.34 12.21 -3.18
C ALA A 40 8.94 13.28 -2.27
N GLY A 41 10.28 13.37 -2.26
CA GLY A 41 11.03 14.31 -1.46
C GLY A 41 12.53 14.10 -1.62
N GLN A 42 13.33 14.99 -1.04
CA GLN A 42 14.78 14.77 -0.87
C GLN A 42 15.02 13.40 -0.22
N PHE A 43 14.22 13.10 0.80
CA PHE A 43 14.10 11.76 1.36
C PHE A 43 12.70 11.23 1.05
N ARG A 44 12.63 10.25 0.14
CA ARG A 44 11.36 9.60 -0.22
C ARG A 44 10.71 8.95 1.00
N GLY A 45 9.39 9.06 1.11
CA GLY A 45 8.60 8.28 2.06
C GLY A 45 8.72 6.77 1.81
N GLY A 46 8.61 5.95 2.84
CA GLY A 46 8.56 4.50 2.67
C GLY A 46 7.34 4.07 1.87
N CYS A 47 7.49 3.11 0.98
CA CYS A 47 6.35 2.53 0.26
C CYS A 47 5.48 1.68 1.19
N GLY A 48 4.18 1.69 0.94
CA GLY A 48 3.21 0.80 1.52
C GLY A 48 3.25 -0.60 0.91
N ALA A 49 2.30 -1.44 1.31
CA ALA A 49 2.19 -2.80 0.82
C ALA A 49 0.84 -3.02 0.12
N ARG A 50 0.83 -3.89 -0.87
CA ARG A 50 -0.36 -4.44 -1.48
C ARG A 50 -0.53 -5.88 -1.03
N ARG A 51 -1.75 -6.25 -0.61
CA ARG A 51 -2.13 -7.62 -0.27
C ARG A 51 -3.41 -7.98 -0.99
N VAL A 52 -3.44 -9.16 -1.57
CA VAL A 52 -4.62 -9.72 -2.21
C VAL A 52 -4.95 -11.04 -1.55
N TRP A 53 -6.15 -11.14 -1.00
CA TRP A 53 -6.68 -12.35 -0.39
C TRP A 53 -7.87 -12.86 -1.22
N ARG A 54 -7.79 -14.09 -1.70
CA ARG A 54 -8.92 -14.78 -2.32
C ARG A 54 -9.73 -15.52 -1.28
N VAL A 55 -11.04 -15.42 -1.35
CA VAL A 55 -11.98 -16.14 -0.48
C VAL A 55 -12.20 -17.55 -1.02
N LEU A 56 -11.97 -18.58 -0.19
CA LEU A 56 -12.11 -19.99 -0.56
C LEU A 56 -13.43 -20.62 -0.07
N GLY A 57 -14.09 -19.99 0.91
CA GLY A 57 -15.36 -20.44 1.46
C GLY A 57 -16.56 -19.93 0.67
N ASN A 58 -17.77 -20.27 1.11
CA ASN A 58 -18.99 -19.84 0.45
C ASN A 58 -19.18 -18.31 0.49
N VAL A 59 -19.19 -17.73 1.69
CA VAL A 59 -19.26 -16.28 1.93
C VAL A 59 -18.42 -15.97 3.14
N THR A 60 -17.53 -15.03 2.98
CA THR A 60 -16.70 -14.57 4.10
C THR A 60 -17.19 -13.20 4.57
N ARG A 61 -17.37 -13.06 5.90
CA ARG A 61 -17.60 -11.80 6.55
C ARG A 61 -16.29 -11.28 7.12
N GLY A 62 -15.99 -10.02 6.85
CA GLY A 62 -14.84 -9.33 7.40
C GLY A 62 -15.25 -8.02 8.04
N ALA A 63 -14.39 -7.51 8.90
CA ALA A 63 -14.48 -6.15 9.41
C ALA A 63 -13.14 -5.45 9.20
N VAL A 64 -13.20 -4.18 8.89
CA VAL A 64 -12.03 -3.33 8.70
C VAL A 64 -12.11 -2.12 9.59
N CYS A 65 -10.97 -1.72 10.13
CA CYS A 65 -10.78 -0.46 10.82
C CYS A 65 -9.45 0.13 10.36
N CYS A 66 -9.49 0.96 9.32
CA CYS A 66 -8.32 1.57 8.71
C CYS A 66 -8.36 3.08 8.82
N GLU A 67 -7.19 3.65 8.99
CA GLU A 67 -6.97 5.09 8.95
C GLU A 67 -6.35 5.50 7.60
N ARG A 68 -6.19 6.79 7.37
CA ARG A 68 -5.52 7.36 6.21
C ARG A 68 -6.19 7.12 4.85
N SER A 69 -7.48 6.75 4.82
CA SER A 69 -8.23 6.62 3.57
C SER A 69 -8.65 7.96 2.98
N LYS A 70 -8.95 8.96 3.82
CA LYS A 70 -9.37 10.32 3.40
C LYS A 70 -8.23 11.33 3.44
N SER A 71 -7.33 11.17 4.40
CA SER A 71 -6.20 12.07 4.62
C SER A 71 -4.93 11.25 4.54
N PRO A 72 -4.27 11.18 3.38
CA PRO A 72 -3.03 10.43 3.22
C PRO A 72 -1.94 10.95 4.16
N PRO A 73 -0.89 10.16 4.45
CA PRO A 73 0.25 10.64 5.21
C PRO A 73 0.87 11.85 4.52
N PHE A 74 0.92 12.98 5.22
CA PHE A 74 1.45 14.23 4.67
C PHE A 74 2.98 14.22 4.61
N GLY A 75 3.54 14.97 3.67
CA GLY A 75 4.97 15.24 3.61
C GLY A 75 5.38 16.40 4.52
N LEU A 76 6.67 16.50 4.78
CA LEU A 76 7.27 17.55 5.62
C LEU A 76 8.35 18.32 4.85
N ALA A 77 8.58 19.57 5.23
CA ALA A 77 9.64 20.43 4.68
C ALA A 77 9.68 20.48 3.14
N GLY A 78 8.52 20.49 2.48
CA GLY A 78 8.44 20.50 1.01
C GLY A 78 8.30 19.12 0.35
N GLY A 79 8.33 18.05 1.13
CA GLY A 79 8.04 16.70 0.64
C GLY A 79 6.55 16.51 0.32
N GLN A 80 6.25 15.58 -0.57
CA GLN A 80 4.90 15.25 -1.00
C GLN A 80 4.22 14.24 -0.06
N ALA A 81 2.89 14.17 -0.12
CA ALA A 81 2.12 13.17 0.60
C ALA A 81 2.35 11.77 0.01
N GLY A 82 2.26 10.75 0.86
CA GLY A 82 2.20 9.35 0.42
C GLY A 82 0.82 8.97 -0.10
N SER A 83 0.66 7.74 -0.57
CA SER A 83 -0.63 7.21 -1.02
C SER A 83 -1.61 7.04 0.15
N PRO A 84 -2.91 7.17 -0.09
CA PRO A 84 -3.92 6.86 0.92
C PRO A 84 -4.09 5.34 1.08
N MET A 85 -4.69 4.92 2.21
CA MET A 85 -5.21 3.57 2.39
C MET A 85 -6.38 3.33 1.43
N ARG A 86 -6.36 2.19 0.73
CA ARG A 86 -7.46 1.73 -0.13
C ARG A 86 -7.81 0.29 0.19
N ILE A 87 -9.10 -0.01 0.11
CA ILE A 87 -9.61 -1.36 0.17
C ILE A 87 -10.57 -1.53 -1.00
N SER A 88 -10.39 -2.62 -1.73
CA SER A 88 -11.31 -3.02 -2.79
C SER A 88 -11.78 -4.45 -2.53
N LEU A 89 -13.04 -4.71 -2.82
CA LEU A 89 -13.63 -6.04 -2.85
C LEU A 89 -13.93 -6.34 -4.31
N GLU A 90 -13.33 -7.38 -4.84
CA GLU A 90 -13.52 -7.81 -6.22
C GLU A 90 -14.41 -9.05 -6.23
N ASP A 91 -15.55 -8.95 -6.88
CA ASP A 91 -16.48 -10.06 -7.03
C ASP A 91 -16.06 -10.96 -8.21
N PRO A 92 -16.41 -12.26 -8.24
CA PRO A 92 -16.00 -13.19 -9.31
C PRO A 92 -16.48 -12.79 -10.70
N ASP A 93 -17.55 -12.02 -10.79
CA ASP A 93 -18.12 -11.49 -12.04
C ASP A 93 -17.42 -10.22 -12.55
N GLY A 94 -16.38 -9.76 -11.84
CA GLY A 94 -15.60 -8.57 -12.17
C GLY A 94 -16.12 -7.29 -11.54
N GLY A 95 -17.16 -7.34 -10.70
CA GLY A 95 -17.64 -6.21 -9.93
C GLY A 95 -16.59 -5.76 -8.90
N ILE A 96 -16.36 -4.44 -8.78
CA ILE A 96 -15.46 -3.86 -7.79
C ILE A 96 -16.26 -2.96 -6.85
N ARG A 97 -16.13 -3.23 -5.55
CA ARG A 97 -16.75 -2.44 -4.48
C ARG A 97 -15.69 -1.88 -3.55
N HIS A 98 -15.91 -0.65 -3.09
CA HIS A 98 -15.04 0.00 -2.12
C HIS A 98 -15.78 0.12 -0.78
N PRO A 99 -15.50 -0.75 0.20
CA PRO A 99 -16.13 -0.66 1.51
C PRO A 99 -15.68 0.60 2.26
N LEU A 100 -16.43 0.98 3.26
CA LEU A 100 -16.00 2.03 4.18
C LEU A 100 -14.69 1.63 4.85
N SER A 101 -13.86 2.60 5.17
CA SER A 101 -12.59 2.38 5.90
C SER A 101 -12.78 1.82 7.31
N LYS A 102 -14.00 1.90 7.83
CA LYS A 102 -14.42 1.34 9.12
C LYS A 102 -15.80 0.70 8.94
N GLY A 103 -15.90 -0.59 9.17
CA GLY A 103 -17.17 -1.31 9.04
C GLY A 103 -16.99 -2.77 8.67
N ALA A 104 -18.13 -3.46 8.59
CA ALA A 104 -18.20 -4.85 8.15
C ALA A 104 -18.47 -4.92 6.64
N PHE A 105 -17.99 -5.98 6.02
CA PHE A 105 -18.24 -6.31 4.63
C PHE A 105 -18.42 -7.81 4.44
N THR A 106 -18.96 -8.19 3.28
CA THR A 106 -19.07 -9.57 2.85
C THR A 106 -18.45 -9.73 1.47
N VAL A 107 -17.78 -10.87 1.25
CA VAL A 107 -17.19 -11.24 -0.03
C VAL A 107 -17.67 -12.63 -0.40
N PRO A 108 -18.20 -12.85 -1.60
CA PRO A 108 -18.62 -14.17 -2.06
C PRO A 108 -17.42 -15.11 -2.25
N ALA A 109 -17.73 -16.41 -2.43
CA ALA A 109 -16.71 -17.38 -2.83
C ALA A 109 -15.97 -16.91 -4.08
N ASP A 110 -14.68 -17.21 -4.16
CA ASP A 110 -13.77 -16.79 -5.22
C ASP A 110 -13.58 -15.29 -5.42
N GLY A 111 -14.26 -14.46 -4.64
CA GLY A 111 -14.00 -13.02 -4.58
C GLY A 111 -12.66 -12.70 -3.92
N ARG A 112 -12.17 -11.48 -4.13
CA ARG A 112 -10.90 -11.01 -3.59
C ARG A 112 -11.09 -9.82 -2.67
N ILE A 113 -10.21 -9.74 -1.68
CA ILE A 113 -10.05 -8.59 -0.81
C ILE A 113 -8.67 -8.01 -1.10
N VAL A 114 -8.64 -6.79 -1.62
CA VAL A 114 -7.41 -6.08 -1.95
C VAL A 114 -7.18 -4.98 -0.93
N PHE A 115 -6.03 -5.02 -0.26
CA PHE A 115 -5.57 -3.99 0.66
C PHE A 115 -4.37 -3.28 0.06
N GLU A 116 -4.45 -1.95 -0.05
CA GLU A 116 -3.33 -1.09 -0.39
C GLU A 116 -3.02 -0.20 0.81
N VAL A 117 -2.00 -0.62 1.57
CA VAL A 117 -1.57 0.10 2.78
C VAL A 117 -0.88 1.40 2.38
N PRO A 118 -1.11 2.52 3.10
CA PRO A 118 -0.52 3.81 2.76
C PRO A 118 1.00 3.75 2.70
N GLY A 119 1.57 4.51 1.78
CA GLY A 119 2.97 4.91 1.87
C GLY A 119 3.14 6.09 2.82
N SER A 120 4.36 6.31 3.31
CA SER A 120 4.70 7.46 4.16
C SER A 120 4.87 8.73 3.33
N GLY A 121 4.72 9.90 3.96
CA GLY A 121 5.06 11.18 3.34
C GLY A 121 6.56 11.34 3.13
N GLY A 122 6.94 12.11 2.11
CA GLY A 122 8.32 12.50 1.83
C GLY A 122 8.80 13.64 2.75
N TYR A 123 10.10 13.86 2.78
CA TYR A 123 10.73 14.95 3.50
C TYR A 123 11.67 15.74 2.58
N GLY A 124 11.60 17.06 2.61
CA GLY A 124 12.39 17.97 1.80
C GLY A 124 11.97 18.00 0.32
N PRO A 125 12.48 18.96 -0.45
CA PRO A 125 12.15 19.11 -1.86
C PRO A 125 12.59 17.90 -2.68
N ALA A 126 11.73 17.38 -3.56
CA ALA A 126 12.06 16.24 -4.42
C ALA A 126 13.22 16.56 -5.39
N SER A 127 13.39 17.83 -5.78
CA SER A 127 14.49 18.29 -6.64
C SER A 127 15.88 18.14 -6.01
N GLU A 128 15.95 17.98 -4.67
CA GLU A 128 17.20 17.80 -3.92
C GLU A 128 17.53 16.32 -3.67
N ARG A 129 16.74 15.39 -4.23
CA ARG A 129 17.01 13.96 -4.04
C ARG A 129 18.31 13.56 -4.71
N ASP A 130 19.13 12.81 -3.98
CA ASP A 130 20.35 12.22 -4.49
C ASP A 130 20.07 11.32 -5.71
N PRO A 131 20.73 11.57 -6.88
CA PRO A 131 20.49 10.80 -8.10
C PRO A 131 20.78 9.29 -7.95
N ALA A 132 21.78 8.89 -7.16
CA ALA A 132 22.08 7.49 -6.95
C ALA A 132 20.95 6.78 -6.17
N SER A 133 20.41 7.45 -5.16
CA SER A 133 19.25 6.95 -4.41
C SER A 133 17.99 6.82 -5.28
N LEU A 134 17.79 7.72 -6.23
CA LEU A 134 16.67 7.64 -7.17
C LEU A 134 16.86 6.52 -8.18
N ALA A 135 18.10 6.30 -8.67
CA ALA A 135 18.43 5.17 -9.54
C ALA A 135 18.19 3.82 -8.85
N ASP A 136 18.53 3.72 -7.57
CA ASP A 136 18.25 2.53 -6.76
C ASP A 136 16.74 2.32 -6.57
N ASP A 137 15.95 3.38 -6.34
CA ASP A 137 14.51 3.28 -6.23
C ASP A 137 13.86 2.78 -7.54
N LEU A 138 14.31 3.28 -8.69
CA LEU A 138 13.87 2.82 -10.01
C LEU A 138 14.23 1.35 -10.23
N LYS A 139 15.47 0.96 -9.96
CA LYS A 139 15.96 -0.41 -10.11
C LYS A 139 15.17 -1.40 -9.25
N ASN A 140 14.79 -1.01 -8.03
CA ASN A 140 14.03 -1.83 -7.10
C ASN A 140 12.51 -1.75 -7.28
N GLY A 141 12.01 -0.95 -8.22
CA GLY A 141 10.59 -0.78 -8.49
C GLY A 141 9.82 -0.02 -7.39
N TYR A 142 10.50 0.74 -6.55
CA TYR A 142 9.85 1.59 -5.54
C TYR A 142 9.27 2.87 -6.13
N VAL A 143 9.90 3.36 -7.19
CA VAL A 143 9.47 4.50 -8.00
C VAL A 143 9.42 4.05 -9.45
N SER A 144 8.33 4.34 -10.14
CA SER A 144 8.22 4.10 -11.59
C SER A 144 8.95 5.18 -12.39
N GLU A 145 9.28 4.89 -13.64
CA GLU A 145 9.84 5.91 -14.54
C GLU A 145 8.91 7.11 -14.72
N GLU A 146 7.60 6.86 -14.72
CA GLU A 146 6.59 7.92 -14.83
C GLU A 146 6.62 8.84 -13.61
N ALA A 147 6.62 8.26 -12.40
CA ALA A 147 6.72 9.03 -11.17
C ALA A 147 8.07 9.75 -11.05
N ALA A 148 9.15 9.13 -11.52
CA ALA A 148 10.47 9.77 -11.54
C ALA A 148 10.51 11.01 -12.44
N ARG A 149 9.86 10.97 -13.61
CA ARG A 149 9.74 12.13 -14.49
C ARG A 149 8.84 13.22 -13.89
N ARG A 150 7.70 12.84 -13.34
CA ARG A 150 6.71 13.76 -12.80
C ARG A 150 7.20 14.48 -11.54
N ASP A 151 7.77 13.73 -10.60
CA ASP A 151 8.02 14.19 -9.23
C ASP A 151 9.48 14.63 -9.01
N TYR A 152 10.43 14.04 -9.74
CA TYR A 152 11.86 14.31 -9.58
C TYR A 152 12.49 14.99 -10.80
N GLY A 153 11.73 15.19 -11.88
CA GLY A 153 12.16 15.96 -13.03
C GLY A 153 13.23 15.28 -13.90
N ILE A 154 13.32 13.96 -13.87
CA ILE A 154 14.25 13.24 -14.78
C ILE A 154 13.81 13.46 -16.22
N LYS A 155 14.75 13.96 -17.04
CA LYS A 155 14.58 14.00 -18.50
C LYS A 155 14.91 12.64 -19.08
N SER A 156 14.10 12.21 -20.05
CA SER A 156 14.34 11.00 -20.86
C SER A 156 15.68 11.07 -21.57
#